data_a8e8d59a8b3a2e3ec064dbe31816ec27
#
_entry.id   a8e8d59a8b3a2e3ec064dbe31816ec27
#
_cell.length_a   1.000
_cell.length_b   1.000
_cell.length_c   1.000
_cell.angle_alpha   90.00
_cell.angle_beta   90.00
_cell.angle_gamma   90.00
#
_symmetry.space_group_name_H-M   'P 1'
#
loop_
_entity.id
_entity.type
_entity.pdbx_description
1 polymer ?
#
loop_
_entity_poly.entity_id
_entity_poly.type
_entity_poly.pdbx_seq_one_letter_code
_entity_poly.pdbx_strand_id
1 'polypeptide(L)'
;MKKNKKILILVNYLSFFISHRLPIANALLKEGFDVFIGYGELRGANPKILEEKGFKVSFVPIQPGGINFFKDLKTLFHIWKFFRKVKPDLVHLVTIKPYLYGGIISRFIGIPSLVSAVSGLGTLFISENINTKILRVLLYPIYKFAFDHKNQKIIVQNEDDLKTLVDWGVLKPYKVKLLKGSGVKLQNFTNFEEPKGTITICFVGRILRDKGVLEFISAARIIKERGVQARFLLAGDLDSNNPSGFNSDDLKKINKDDCVEILGYQNDISNLYEKTHIVCLPSYREGLPKSLIEAAAAGKSIVTTDVPGCRQALIPNVTGILVPPKDPLKLADALNWLIDNPSERISMGKAGRKFAEKEFPIEKIIQNHLEIYRDLLSNS
;
A
#
# COMPACT_ATOMS: atom_id res chain seq x y z
N MET A 1 -7.10 38.52 9.78
CA MET A 1 -6.29 37.28 9.75
C MET A 1 -6.65 36.49 8.47
N LYS A 2 -5.66 36.17 7.64
CA LYS A 2 -5.87 35.28 6.48
C LYS A 2 -6.34 33.92 7.01
N LYS A 3 -7.49 33.44 6.56
CA LYS A 3 -8.06 32.14 6.97
C LYS A 3 -7.14 31.04 6.43
N ASN A 4 -6.72 30.10 7.28
CA ASN A 4 -5.90 28.97 6.86
C ASN A 4 -6.66 28.16 5.80
N LYS A 5 -5.97 27.75 4.73
CA LYS A 5 -6.55 26.85 3.74
C LYS A 5 -6.78 25.46 4.36
N LYS A 6 -7.91 24.86 4.00
CA LYS A 6 -8.37 23.57 4.53
C LYS A 6 -8.03 22.44 3.57
N ILE A 7 -7.29 21.46 4.04
CA ILE A 7 -6.99 20.24 3.30
C ILE A 7 -7.69 19.06 3.97
N LEU A 8 -8.46 18.31 3.19
CA LEU A 8 -9.15 17.13 3.65
C LEU A 8 -8.53 15.88 3.03
N ILE A 9 -8.12 14.91 3.85
CA ILE A 9 -7.61 13.60 3.42
C ILE A 9 -8.69 12.55 3.74
N LEU A 10 -9.16 11.82 2.72
CA LEU A 10 -10.19 10.78 2.86
C LEU A 10 -9.58 9.40 2.56
N VAL A 11 -9.73 8.46 3.50
CA VAL A 11 -9.18 7.10 3.42
C VAL A 11 -10.19 6.04 3.85
N ASN A 12 -10.02 4.78 3.41
CA ASN A 12 -10.84 3.67 3.90
C ASN A 12 -10.52 3.31 5.36
N TYR A 13 -9.24 3.28 5.74
CA TYR A 13 -8.78 2.83 7.05
C TYR A 13 -7.92 3.87 7.73
N LEU A 14 -8.17 4.12 9.01
CA LEU A 14 -7.37 5.04 9.80
C LEU A 14 -5.93 4.51 10.01
N SER A 15 -5.77 3.20 10.21
CA SER A 15 -4.46 2.56 10.29
C SER A 15 -3.64 2.76 9.00
N PHE A 16 -4.27 2.71 7.82
CA PHE A 16 -3.62 3.02 6.56
C PHE A 16 -3.19 4.49 6.48
N PHE A 17 -4.04 5.43 6.93
CA PHE A 17 -3.66 6.84 7.01
C PHE A 17 -2.40 7.02 7.88
N ILE A 18 -2.38 6.43 9.08
CA ILE A 18 -1.25 6.54 10.01
C ILE A 18 0.04 6.00 9.38
N SER A 19 -0.02 4.84 8.74
CA SER A 19 1.17 4.19 8.18
C SER A 19 1.68 4.83 6.88
N HIS A 20 0.80 5.45 6.06
CA HIS A 20 1.15 5.87 4.71
C HIS A 20 0.99 7.39 4.46
N ARG A 21 0.18 8.11 5.24
CA ARG A 21 -0.16 9.51 4.96
C ARG A 21 0.11 10.46 6.14
N LEU A 22 0.28 9.94 7.34
CA LEU A 22 0.57 10.77 8.53
C LEU A 22 1.81 11.67 8.36
N PRO A 23 2.93 11.22 7.76
CA PRO A 23 4.08 12.10 7.53
C PRO A 23 3.75 13.31 6.65
N ILE A 24 2.97 13.11 5.59
CA ILE A 24 2.51 14.18 4.69
C ILE A 24 1.56 15.13 5.45
N ALA A 25 0.61 14.58 6.21
CA ALA A 25 -0.33 15.36 6.99
C ALA A 25 0.37 16.21 8.08
N ASN A 26 1.40 15.66 8.75
CA ASN A 26 2.23 16.41 9.69
C ASN A 26 2.96 17.59 9.02
N ALA A 27 3.46 17.40 7.80
CA ALA A 27 4.09 18.47 7.03
C ALA A 27 3.10 19.59 6.68
N LEU A 28 1.85 19.23 6.34
CA LEU A 28 0.79 20.20 6.10
C LEU A 28 0.44 21.02 7.34
N LEU A 29 0.34 20.41 8.52
CA LEU A 29 0.13 21.13 9.78
C LEU A 29 1.27 22.13 10.04
N LYS A 30 2.53 21.71 9.80
CA LYS A 30 3.71 22.59 9.97
C LYS A 30 3.70 23.77 9.00
N GLU A 31 3.11 23.64 7.82
CA GLU A 31 2.92 24.73 6.85
C GLU A 31 1.69 25.63 7.18
N GLY A 32 0.99 25.36 8.27
CA GLY A 32 -0.14 26.17 8.74
C GLY A 32 -1.47 25.85 8.07
N PHE A 33 -1.62 24.69 7.42
CA PHE A 33 -2.92 24.23 6.89
C PHE A 33 -3.82 23.68 7.99
N ASP A 34 -5.13 23.90 7.87
CA ASP A 34 -6.15 23.20 8.64
C ASP A 34 -6.35 21.78 8.03
N VAL A 35 -5.92 20.72 8.71
CA VAL A 35 -5.96 19.35 8.17
C VAL A 35 -7.12 18.56 8.76
N PHE A 36 -8.01 18.09 7.87
CA PHE A 36 -9.15 17.25 8.17
C PHE A 36 -8.90 15.83 7.68
N ILE A 37 -9.27 14.83 8.48
CA ILE A 37 -9.10 13.41 8.17
C ILE A 37 -10.46 12.74 8.21
N GLY A 38 -10.90 12.19 7.07
CA GLY A 38 -12.07 11.32 6.97
C GLY A 38 -11.64 9.86 6.85
N TYR A 39 -12.21 8.96 7.65
CA TYR A 39 -11.87 7.53 7.62
C TYR A 39 -13.10 6.63 7.71
N GLY A 40 -13.03 5.44 7.08
CA GLY A 40 -14.11 4.46 7.07
C GLY A 40 -14.08 3.51 8.27
N GLU A 41 -12.92 2.95 8.58
CA GLU A 41 -12.73 1.99 9.68
C GLU A 41 -11.45 2.30 10.46
N LEU A 42 -11.44 1.96 11.75
CA LEU A 42 -10.28 2.19 12.63
C LEU A 42 -9.13 1.21 12.37
N ARG A 43 -9.44 -0.08 12.29
CA ARG A 43 -8.47 -1.19 12.22
C ARG A 43 -7.38 -1.09 13.27
N GLY A 44 -7.78 -1.04 14.54
CA GLY A 44 -6.87 -0.93 15.68
C GLY A 44 -6.26 0.47 15.92
N ALA A 45 -6.49 1.44 15.03
CA ALA A 45 -6.00 2.79 15.20
C ALA A 45 -6.88 3.60 16.16
N ASN A 46 -6.24 4.47 16.96
CA ASN A 46 -6.93 5.37 17.87
C ASN A 46 -6.98 6.80 17.30
N PRO A 47 -8.17 7.35 16.97
CA PRO A 47 -8.30 8.70 16.42
C PRO A 47 -7.87 9.81 17.40
N LYS A 48 -7.97 9.60 18.71
CA LYS A 48 -7.58 10.59 19.74
C LYS A 48 -6.11 11.00 19.60
N ILE A 49 -5.22 10.07 19.29
CA ILE A 49 -3.80 10.35 19.05
C ILE A 49 -3.58 11.37 17.92
N LEU A 50 -4.45 11.38 16.94
CA LEU A 50 -4.40 12.35 15.83
C LEU A 50 -5.02 13.69 16.24
N GLU A 51 -6.11 13.68 17.01
CA GLU A 51 -6.75 14.89 17.53
C GLU A 51 -5.80 15.65 18.45
N GLU A 52 -5.09 14.98 19.34
CA GLU A 52 -4.02 15.55 20.20
C GLU A 52 -2.87 16.19 19.41
N LYS A 53 -2.63 15.75 18.18
CA LYS A 53 -1.66 16.35 17.23
C LYS A 53 -2.21 17.55 16.46
N GLY A 54 -3.47 17.93 16.68
CA GLY A 54 -4.13 19.05 16.01
C GLY A 54 -4.88 18.71 14.73
N PHE A 55 -5.05 17.43 14.39
CA PHE A 55 -5.89 17.02 13.26
C PHE A 55 -7.37 17.05 13.63
N LYS A 56 -8.22 17.39 12.66
CA LYS A 56 -9.69 17.32 12.80
C LYS A 56 -10.17 15.99 12.19
N VAL A 57 -10.44 14.98 13.03
CA VAL A 57 -10.73 13.62 12.61
C VAL A 57 -12.24 13.35 12.58
N SER A 58 -12.73 12.65 11.57
CA SER A 58 -14.17 12.33 11.42
C SER A 58 -14.38 10.96 10.82
N PHE A 59 -15.28 10.18 11.41
CA PHE A 59 -15.75 8.93 10.83
C PHE A 59 -16.67 9.23 9.64
N VAL A 60 -16.43 8.54 8.52
CA VAL A 60 -17.25 8.56 7.31
C VAL A 60 -17.48 7.10 6.90
N PRO A 61 -18.72 6.57 6.90
CA PRO A 61 -18.97 5.14 6.70
C PRO A 61 -18.67 4.71 5.27
N ILE A 62 -17.40 4.35 5.04
CA ILE A 62 -16.88 3.81 3.77
C ILE A 62 -16.58 2.35 3.98
N GLN A 63 -17.31 1.46 3.29
CA GLN A 63 -16.96 0.04 3.27
C GLN A 63 -15.77 -0.21 2.34
N PRO A 64 -14.69 -0.82 2.82
CA PRO A 64 -13.46 -0.94 2.03
C PRO A 64 -13.53 -1.94 0.87
N GLY A 65 -14.36 -2.94 0.95
CA GLY A 65 -14.47 -4.03 -0.05
C GLY A 65 -15.88 -4.24 -0.57
N GLY A 66 -15.99 -4.95 -1.70
CA GLY A 66 -17.25 -5.33 -2.33
C GLY A 66 -18.05 -4.16 -2.91
N ILE A 67 -19.09 -4.51 -3.70
CA ILE A 67 -20.06 -3.56 -4.26
C ILE A 67 -21.40 -3.87 -3.61
N ASN A 68 -21.99 -2.87 -2.95
CA ASN A 68 -23.34 -2.96 -2.38
C ASN A 68 -24.06 -1.64 -2.61
N PHE A 69 -25.04 -1.65 -3.50
CA PHE A 69 -25.71 -0.43 -3.97
C PHE A 69 -26.23 0.47 -2.84
N PHE A 70 -26.96 -0.07 -1.85
CA PHE A 70 -27.52 0.74 -0.77
C PHE A 70 -26.45 1.27 0.18
N LYS A 71 -25.43 0.47 0.49
CA LYS A 71 -24.33 0.90 1.35
C LYS A 71 -23.46 1.94 0.64
N ASP A 72 -23.25 1.78 -0.66
CA ASP A 72 -22.46 2.70 -1.47
C ASP A 72 -23.19 4.05 -1.66
N LEU A 73 -24.51 4.03 -1.83
CA LEU A 73 -25.33 5.26 -1.85
C LEU A 73 -25.29 5.99 -0.48
N LYS A 74 -25.37 5.26 0.61
CA LYS A 74 -25.19 5.81 1.97
C LYS A 74 -23.80 6.43 2.14
N THR A 75 -22.77 5.79 1.63
CA THR A 75 -21.40 6.32 1.64
C THR A 75 -21.30 7.63 0.85
N LEU A 76 -21.84 7.71 -0.36
CA LEU A 76 -21.89 8.93 -1.17
C LEU A 76 -22.56 10.08 -0.41
N PHE A 77 -23.72 9.83 0.23
CA PHE A 77 -24.42 10.83 1.04
C PHE A 77 -23.57 11.34 2.22
N HIS A 78 -22.85 10.44 2.94
CA HIS A 78 -22.01 10.85 4.06
C HIS A 78 -20.77 11.64 3.61
N ILE A 79 -20.16 11.26 2.48
CA ILE A 79 -19.06 12.03 1.87
C ILE A 79 -19.56 13.41 1.47
N TRP A 80 -20.72 13.51 0.81
CA TRP A 80 -21.33 14.78 0.45
C TRP A 80 -21.57 15.67 1.67
N LYS A 81 -22.21 15.13 2.75
CA LYS A 81 -22.45 15.86 4.00
C LYS A 81 -21.14 16.34 4.64
N PHE A 82 -20.13 15.48 4.66
CA PHE A 82 -18.83 15.78 5.24
C PHE A 82 -18.11 16.90 4.45
N PHE A 83 -18.06 16.83 3.15
CA PHE A 83 -17.43 17.85 2.32
C PHE A 83 -18.17 19.20 2.41
N ARG A 84 -19.51 19.19 2.43
CA ARG A 84 -20.32 20.39 2.63
C ARG A 84 -20.11 21.03 4.02
N LYS A 85 -19.89 20.25 5.05
CA LYS A 85 -19.60 20.73 6.42
C LYS A 85 -18.21 21.34 6.50
N VAL A 86 -17.18 20.67 5.97
CA VAL A 86 -15.78 21.11 6.05
C VAL A 86 -15.50 22.27 5.10
N LYS A 87 -16.06 22.23 3.89
CA LYS A 87 -15.78 23.15 2.78
C LYS A 87 -14.26 23.24 2.54
N PRO A 88 -13.59 22.13 2.14
CA PRO A 88 -12.16 22.10 1.94
C PRO A 88 -11.75 22.87 0.66
N ASP A 89 -10.56 23.47 0.69
CA ASP A 89 -9.94 24.09 -0.48
C ASP A 89 -9.30 23.01 -1.37
N LEU A 90 -8.82 21.92 -0.76
CA LEU A 90 -8.28 20.75 -1.45
C LEU A 90 -8.72 19.46 -0.78
N VAL A 91 -9.10 18.46 -1.58
CA VAL A 91 -9.40 17.10 -1.12
C VAL A 91 -8.36 16.13 -1.67
N HIS A 92 -7.75 15.32 -0.79
CA HIS A 92 -6.87 14.21 -1.15
C HIS A 92 -7.57 12.88 -0.88
N LEU A 93 -7.91 12.19 -1.93
CA LEU A 93 -8.65 10.92 -1.93
C LEU A 93 -7.69 9.76 -2.08
N VAL A 94 -7.70 8.83 -1.12
CA VAL A 94 -6.75 7.73 -1.09
C VAL A 94 -7.50 6.39 -1.07
N THR A 95 -7.12 5.47 -1.91
CA THR A 95 -7.75 4.17 -2.16
C THR A 95 -9.03 4.24 -3.00
N ILE A 96 -9.51 3.07 -3.50
CA ILE A 96 -10.49 2.97 -4.59
C ILE A 96 -11.81 3.71 -4.29
N LYS A 97 -12.53 3.35 -3.24
CA LYS A 97 -13.83 3.98 -2.95
C LYS A 97 -13.72 5.46 -2.63
N PRO A 98 -12.74 5.95 -1.82
CA PRO A 98 -12.50 7.38 -1.67
C PRO A 98 -12.28 8.11 -2.97
N TYR A 99 -11.40 7.66 -3.88
CA TYR A 99 -11.15 8.42 -5.11
C TYR A 99 -12.32 8.35 -6.10
N LEU A 100 -13.10 7.26 -6.14
CA LEU A 100 -14.30 7.18 -6.97
C LEU A 100 -15.42 8.06 -6.41
N TYR A 101 -15.86 7.77 -5.20
CA TYR A 101 -17.02 8.45 -4.60
C TYR A 101 -16.71 9.91 -4.23
N GLY A 102 -15.55 10.13 -3.61
CA GLY A 102 -15.09 11.48 -3.32
C GLY A 102 -14.83 12.30 -4.58
N GLY A 103 -14.30 11.70 -5.65
CA GLY A 103 -14.12 12.34 -6.96
C GLY A 103 -15.45 12.78 -7.58
N ILE A 104 -16.45 11.88 -7.57
CA ILE A 104 -17.81 12.20 -8.04
C ILE A 104 -18.41 13.36 -7.23
N ILE A 105 -18.43 13.25 -5.91
CA ILE A 105 -19.00 14.29 -5.03
C ILE A 105 -18.26 15.61 -5.17
N SER A 106 -16.92 15.60 -5.28
CA SER A 106 -16.12 16.81 -5.47
C SER A 106 -16.52 17.60 -6.70
N ARG A 107 -16.85 16.91 -7.80
CA ARG A 107 -17.34 17.57 -9.03
C ARG A 107 -18.73 18.16 -8.86
N PHE A 108 -19.67 17.43 -8.20
CA PHE A 108 -21.02 17.91 -8.00
C PHE A 108 -21.13 19.13 -7.10
N ILE A 109 -20.28 19.22 -6.07
CA ILE A 109 -20.33 20.35 -5.12
C ILE A 109 -19.30 21.43 -5.38
N GLY A 110 -18.48 21.28 -6.43
CA GLY A 110 -17.51 22.28 -6.86
C GLY A 110 -16.34 22.46 -5.91
N ILE A 111 -15.75 21.36 -5.40
CA ILE A 111 -14.49 21.44 -4.63
C ILE A 111 -13.41 22.08 -5.50
N PRO A 112 -12.64 23.09 -5.00
CA PRO A 112 -11.69 23.81 -5.83
C PRO A 112 -10.57 22.95 -6.39
N SER A 113 -9.96 22.06 -5.56
CA SER A 113 -8.77 21.29 -5.92
C SER A 113 -8.88 19.83 -5.48
N LEU A 114 -8.40 18.91 -6.31
CA LEU A 114 -8.52 17.47 -6.07
C LEU A 114 -7.20 16.73 -6.31
N VAL A 115 -6.85 15.85 -5.36
CA VAL A 115 -5.79 14.83 -5.53
C VAL A 115 -6.41 13.46 -5.37
N SER A 116 -6.20 12.57 -6.34
CA SER A 116 -6.61 11.18 -6.27
C SER A 116 -5.39 10.27 -6.26
N ALA A 117 -5.15 9.56 -5.15
CA ALA A 117 -4.01 8.66 -5.01
C ALA A 117 -4.43 7.21 -5.24
N VAL A 118 -3.99 6.65 -6.35
CA VAL A 118 -4.15 5.24 -6.73
C VAL A 118 -3.01 4.45 -6.10
N SER A 119 -3.31 3.76 -4.99
CA SER A 119 -2.35 2.95 -4.24
C SER A 119 -2.33 1.48 -4.69
N GLY A 120 -2.59 1.23 -5.97
CA GLY A 120 -2.81 -0.06 -6.61
C GLY A 120 -4.23 -0.20 -7.13
N LEU A 121 -4.42 -0.98 -8.19
CA LEU A 121 -5.70 -1.13 -8.88
C LEU A 121 -6.60 -2.21 -8.28
N GLY A 122 -6.09 -2.97 -7.30
CA GLY A 122 -6.83 -4.03 -6.62
C GLY A 122 -7.20 -5.20 -7.53
N THR A 123 -8.12 -6.05 -7.04
CA THR A 123 -8.52 -7.31 -7.68
C THR A 123 -9.20 -7.14 -9.03
N LEU A 124 -9.77 -5.95 -9.31
CA LEU A 124 -10.42 -5.64 -10.59
C LEU A 124 -9.50 -5.84 -11.80
N PHE A 125 -8.19 -5.68 -11.62
CA PHE A 125 -7.18 -5.81 -12.68
C PHE A 125 -6.25 -7.03 -12.52
N ILE A 126 -6.55 -7.94 -11.57
CA ILE A 126 -5.82 -9.20 -11.39
C ILE A 126 -6.46 -10.31 -12.23
N SER A 127 -7.79 -10.36 -12.29
CA SER A 127 -8.54 -11.43 -12.94
C SER A 127 -8.96 -11.05 -14.36
N GLU A 128 -8.82 -12.00 -15.30
CA GLU A 128 -9.24 -11.89 -16.70
C GLU A 128 -10.54 -12.64 -17.00
N ASN A 129 -11.28 -13.07 -15.96
CA ASN A 129 -12.55 -13.75 -16.15
C ASN A 129 -13.64 -12.79 -16.72
N ILE A 130 -14.68 -13.37 -17.31
CA ILE A 130 -15.73 -12.62 -17.99
C ILE A 130 -16.47 -11.65 -17.04
N ASN A 131 -16.70 -12.05 -15.78
CA ASN A 131 -17.38 -11.21 -14.80
C ASN A 131 -16.57 -9.94 -14.48
N THR A 132 -15.24 -10.06 -14.38
CA THR A 132 -14.35 -8.93 -14.15
C THR A 132 -14.29 -8.00 -15.36
N LYS A 133 -14.32 -8.55 -16.59
CA LYS A 133 -14.39 -7.76 -17.82
C LYS A 133 -15.67 -6.95 -17.90
N ILE A 134 -16.82 -7.58 -17.63
CA ILE A 134 -18.13 -6.89 -17.56
C ILE A 134 -18.09 -5.78 -16.49
N LEU A 135 -17.57 -6.08 -15.32
CA LEU A 135 -17.45 -5.11 -14.24
C LEU A 135 -16.58 -3.91 -14.63
N ARG A 136 -15.46 -4.12 -15.35
CA ARG A 136 -14.64 -3.03 -15.90
C ARG A 136 -15.43 -2.13 -16.84
N VAL A 137 -16.27 -2.71 -17.71
CA VAL A 137 -17.13 -1.93 -18.63
C VAL A 137 -18.13 -1.07 -17.84
N LEU A 138 -18.79 -1.66 -16.83
CA LEU A 138 -19.74 -0.94 -15.98
C LEU A 138 -19.10 0.16 -15.14
N LEU A 139 -17.87 -0.06 -14.67
CA LEU A 139 -17.14 0.92 -13.86
C LEU A 139 -16.44 2.00 -14.69
N TYR A 140 -16.24 1.78 -15.99
CA TYR A 140 -15.56 2.75 -16.87
C TYR A 140 -16.09 4.19 -16.76
N PRO A 141 -17.42 4.43 -16.93
CA PRO A 141 -17.94 5.80 -16.84
C PRO A 141 -17.75 6.43 -15.44
N ILE A 142 -17.78 5.61 -14.39
CA ILE A 142 -17.60 6.05 -13.01
C ILE A 142 -16.15 6.52 -12.81
N TYR A 143 -15.17 5.71 -13.23
CA TYR A 143 -13.75 6.08 -13.18
C TYR A 143 -13.46 7.33 -14.02
N LYS A 144 -13.94 7.35 -15.26
CA LYS A 144 -13.75 8.49 -16.16
C LYS A 144 -14.31 9.78 -15.57
N PHE A 145 -15.50 9.73 -14.98
CA PHE A 145 -16.10 10.87 -14.33
C PHE A 145 -15.31 11.32 -13.09
N ALA A 146 -14.92 10.37 -12.22
CA ALA A 146 -14.17 10.67 -10.98
C ALA A 146 -12.78 11.27 -11.25
N PHE A 147 -12.14 10.88 -12.37
CA PHE A 147 -10.79 11.35 -12.74
C PHE A 147 -10.79 12.56 -13.69
N ASP A 148 -11.95 13.12 -14.02
CA ASP A 148 -12.03 14.27 -14.93
C ASP A 148 -12.43 15.59 -14.24
N HIS A 149 -12.05 15.78 -12.98
CA HIS A 149 -12.21 17.06 -12.31
C HIS A 149 -11.28 18.13 -12.95
N LYS A 150 -11.76 19.37 -13.08
CA LYS A 150 -11.05 20.45 -13.80
C LYS A 150 -9.66 20.76 -13.24
N ASN A 151 -9.52 20.85 -11.92
CA ASN A 151 -8.28 21.10 -11.20
C ASN A 151 -7.91 19.88 -10.35
N GLN A 152 -7.29 18.87 -11.00
CA GLN A 152 -6.98 17.56 -10.39
C GLN A 152 -5.62 17.05 -10.81
N LYS A 153 -4.88 16.50 -9.84
CA LYS A 153 -3.75 15.61 -10.07
C LYS A 153 -4.06 14.20 -9.58
N ILE A 154 -3.60 13.22 -10.34
CA ILE A 154 -3.76 11.80 -10.03
C ILE A 154 -2.39 11.22 -9.75
N ILE A 155 -2.20 10.70 -8.54
CA ILE A 155 -0.95 10.07 -8.13
C ILE A 155 -1.07 8.57 -8.38
N VAL A 156 -0.14 8.01 -9.14
CA VAL A 156 0.05 6.56 -9.32
C VAL A 156 1.41 6.16 -8.78
N GLN A 157 1.57 4.89 -8.37
CA GLN A 157 2.77 4.44 -7.67
C GLN A 157 3.74 3.66 -8.55
N ASN A 158 3.29 3.19 -9.70
CA ASN A 158 4.09 2.43 -10.66
C ASN A 158 3.64 2.70 -12.11
N GLU A 159 4.52 2.45 -13.05
CA GLU A 159 4.29 2.69 -14.49
C GLU A 159 3.25 1.72 -15.09
N ASP A 160 3.17 0.50 -14.59
CA ASP A 160 2.20 -0.50 -15.07
C ASP A 160 0.76 -0.08 -14.76
N ASP A 161 0.50 0.45 -13.56
CA ASP A 161 -0.81 0.97 -13.20
C ASP A 161 -1.15 2.24 -13.97
N LEU A 162 -0.15 3.12 -14.21
CA LEU A 162 -0.30 4.27 -15.09
C LEU A 162 -0.75 3.83 -16.49
N LYS A 163 0.03 2.94 -17.11
CA LYS A 163 -0.26 2.42 -18.44
C LYS A 163 -1.63 1.77 -18.50
N THR A 164 -1.97 0.90 -17.53
CA THR A 164 -3.27 0.22 -17.45
C THR A 164 -4.43 1.22 -17.46
N LEU A 165 -4.36 2.31 -16.68
CA LEU A 165 -5.44 3.29 -16.58
C LEU A 165 -5.51 4.24 -17.79
N VAL A 166 -4.36 4.54 -18.43
CA VAL A 166 -4.31 5.30 -19.68
C VAL A 166 -4.88 4.49 -20.83
N ASP A 167 -4.45 3.23 -20.99
CA ASP A 167 -4.93 2.31 -22.03
C ASP A 167 -6.45 2.02 -21.87
N TRP A 168 -6.92 1.98 -20.62
CA TRP A 168 -8.35 1.90 -20.33
C TRP A 168 -9.12 3.19 -20.65
N GLY A 169 -8.42 4.31 -20.96
CA GLY A 169 -9.02 5.57 -21.38
C GLY A 169 -9.65 6.41 -20.27
N VAL A 170 -9.38 6.08 -18.99
CA VAL A 170 -9.93 6.81 -17.83
C VAL A 170 -9.01 7.89 -17.32
N LEU A 171 -7.72 7.89 -17.70
CA LEU A 171 -6.74 8.90 -17.31
C LEU A 171 -6.25 9.75 -18.49
N LYS A 172 -6.05 11.03 -18.21
CA LYS A 172 -5.34 11.96 -19.10
C LYS A 172 -3.89 12.09 -18.60
N PRO A 173 -2.86 11.74 -19.40
CA PRO A 173 -1.46 11.68 -18.94
C PRO A 173 -0.96 12.97 -18.27
N TYR A 174 -1.36 14.15 -18.74
CA TYR A 174 -0.94 15.45 -18.17
C TYR A 174 -1.46 15.70 -16.74
N LYS A 175 -2.49 14.97 -16.29
CA LYS A 175 -3.00 15.04 -14.92
C LYS A 175 -2.25 14.12 -13.97
N VAL A 176 -1.40 13.23 -14.49
CA VAL A 176 -0.77 12.18 -13.69
C VAL A 176 0.58 12.60 -13.15
N LYS A 177 0.86 12.20 -11.91
CA LYS A 177 2.17 12.25 -11.25
C LYS A 177 2.52 10.85 -10.78
N LEU A 178 3.67 10.34 -11.22
CA LEU A 178 4.24 9.09 -10.74
C LEU A 178 5.02 9.35 -9.45
N LEU A 179 4.55 8.82 -8.31
CA LEU A 179 5.24 8.90 -7.03
C LEU A 179 5.46 7.50 -6.49
N LYS A 180 6.71 7.10 -6.31
CA LYS A 180 7.10 5.75 -5.88
C LYS A 180 6.71 5.48 -4.42
N GLY A 181 5.50 4.95 -4.21
CA GLY A 181 4.98 4.50 -2.91
C GLY A 181 4.72 5.62 -1.92
N SER A 182 4.78 5.26 -0.63
CA SER A 182 4.56 6.17 0.50
C SER A 182 5.86 6.66 1.16
N GLY A 183 7.00 6.19 0.66
CA GLY A 183 8.31 6.46 1.24
C GLY A 183 8.58 5.69 2.54
N VAL A 184 9.82 5.72 2.97
CA VAL A 184 10.30 5.11 4.20
C VAL A 184 11.15 6.10 4.99
N LYS A 185 10.97 6.13 6.31
CA LYS A 185 11.86 6.86 7.23
C LYS A 185 13.12 6.04 7.41
N LEU A 186 14.17 6.39 6.67
CA LEU A 186 15.43 5.64 6.66
C LEU A 186 16.07 5.53 8.05
N GLN A 187 15.85 6.55 8.91
CA GLN A 187 16.36 6.59 10.29
C GLN A 187 15.76 5.50 11.18
N ASN A 188 14.56 5.01 10.86
CA ASN A 188 13.93 3.91 11.59
C ASN A 188 14.52 2.55 11.22
N PHE A 189 15.25 2.47 10.12
CA PHE A 189 15.87 1.25 9.60
C PHE A 189 17.38 1.48 9.53
N THR A 190 18.09 1.13 10.59
CA THR A 190 19.55 1.12 10.59
C THR A 190 20.04 0.03 9.64
N ASN A 191 21.28 0.15 9.16
CA ASN A 191 21.89 -0.88 8.34
C ASN A 191 22.30 -2.03 9.27
N PHE A 192 21.34 -2.92 9.55
CA PHE A 192 21.56 -4.05 10.44
C PHE A 192 22.56 -5.04 9.83
N GLU A 193 23.53 -5.44 10.62
CA GLU A 193 24.29 -6.64 10.30
C GLU A 193 23.35 -7.85 10.17
N GLU A 194 23.75 -8.82 9.40
CA GLU A 194 22.95 -10.03 9.27
C GLU A 194 22.88 -10.75 10.63
N PRO A 195 21.69 -11.14 11.11
CA PRO A 195 21.57 -11.82 12.39
C PRO A 195 22.28 -13.19 12.36
N LYS A 196 22.81 -13.61 13.50
CA LYS A 196 23.44 -14.93 13.64
C LYS A 196 22.39 -16.01 13.89
N GLY A 197 22.69 -17.23 13.49
CA GLY A 197 21.86 -18.41 13.77
C GLY A 197 21.01 -18.87 12.59
N THR A 198 19.85 -19.45 12.87
CA THR A 198 18.96 -20.02 11.84
C THR A 198 18.44 -18.95 10.89
N ILE A 199 18.54 -19.21 9.60
CA ILE A 199 18.04 -18.28 8.56
C ILE A 199 16.55 -18.04 8.77
N THR A 200 16.19 -16.78 8.93
CA THR A 200 14.82 -16.34 9.16
C THR A 200 14.29 -15.61 7.94
N ILE A 201 13.18 -16.09 7.41
CA ILE A 201 12.46 -15.54 6.25
C ILE A 201 11.17 -14.96 6.75
N CYS A 202 10.90 -13.68 6.46
CA CYS A 202 9.75 -12.98 6.97
C CYS A 202 8.83 -12.48 5.84
N PHE A 203 7.54 -12.81 5.95
CA PHE A 203 6.47 -12.17 5.21
C PHE A 203 5.90 -11.04 6.07
N VAL A 204 5.77 -9.83 5.50
CA VAL A 204 5.15 -8.69 6.16
C VAL A 204 4.04 -8.12 5.29
N GLY A 205 2.80 -8.20 5.78
CA GLY A 205 1.64 -7.70 5.05
C GLY A 205 0.32 -8.27 5.58
N ARG A 206 -0.81 -7.76 5.08
CA ARG A 206 -2.12 -8.34 5.41
C ARG A 206 -2.18 -9.80 4.97
N ILE A 207 -2.77 -10.65 5.79
CA ILE A 207 -2.90 -12.08 5.51
C ILE A 207 -4.06 -12.27 4.54
N LEU A 208 -3.73 -12.21 3.23
CA LEU A 208 -4.65 -12.30 2.10
C LEU A 208 -4.11 -13.28 1.05
N ARG A 209 -5.02 -13.93 0.31
CA ARG A 209 -4.64 -14.79 -0.83
C ARG A 209 -3.87 -14.01 -1.90
N ASP A 210 -4.33 -12.79 -2.23
CA ASP A 210 -3.67 -11.93 -3.22
C ASP A 210 -2.28 -11.45 -2.83
N LYS A 211 -1.92 -11.59 -1.53
CA LYS A 211 -0.57 -11.31 -1.04
C LYS A 211 0.37 -12.52 -1.13
N GLY A 212 -0.14 -13.66 -1.64
CA GLY A 212 0.65 -14.88 -1.84
C GLY A 212 0.94 -15.65 -0.54
N VAL A 213 0.06 -15.54 0.47
CA VAL A 213 0.22 -16.28 1.73
C VAL A 213 0.24 -17.79 1.49
N LEU A 214 -0.55 -18.28 0.53
CA LEU A 214 -0.57 -19.71 0.17
C LEU A 214 0.78 -20.16 -0.40
N GLU A 215 1.35 -19.36 -1.30
CA GLU A 215 2.66 -19.61 -1.92
C GLU A 215 3.77 -19.55 -0.88
N PHE A 216 3.71 -18.61 0.06
CA PHE A 216 4.68 -18.49 1.15
C PHE A 216 4.68 -19.74 2.05
N ILE A 217 3.49 -20.20 2.49
CA ILE A 217 3.35 -21.42 3.32
C ILE A 217 3.77 -22.65 2.53
N SER A 218 3.40 -22.76 1.26
CA SER A 218 3.78 -23.88 0.41
C SER A 218 5.30 -23.92 0.16
N ALA A 219 5.93 -22.77 -0.07
CA ALA A 219 7.39 -22.69 -0.21
C ALA A 219 8.12 -23.08 1.08
N ALA A 220 7.59 -22.68 2.25
CA ALA A 220 8.14 -23.10 3.55
C ALA A 220 8.09 -24.63 3.72
N ARG A 221 6.98 -25.25 3.32
CA ARG A 221 6.84 -26.72 3.34
C ARG A 221 7.84 -27.40 2.42
N ILE A 222 7.96 -26.95 1.17
CA ILE A 222 8.93 -27.48 0.20
C ILE A 222 10.38 -27.41 0.75
N ILE A 223 10.75 -26.29 1.36
CA ILE A 223 12.09 -26.09 1.93
C ILE A 223 12.32 -27.06 3.12
N LYS A 224 11.32 -27.23 3.98
CA LYS A 224 11.36 -28.19 5.07
C LYS A 224 11.50 -29.64 4.57
N GLU A 225 10.76 -30.03 3.52
CA GLU A 225 10.82 -31.34 2.89
C GLU A 225 12.20 -31.61 2.22
N ARG A 226 12.88 -30.57 1.78
CA ARG A 226 14.28 -30.64 1.29
C ARG A 226 15.31 -30.78 2.41
N GLY A 227 14.89 -30.81 3.67
CA GLY A 227 15.78 -30.92 4.84
C GLY A 227 16.52 -29.63 5.19
N VAL A 228 16.16 -28.50 4.58
CA VAL A 228 16.82 -27.21 4.83
C VAL A 228 16.27 -26.57 6.10
N GLN A 229 17.17 -26.21 7.01
CA GLN A 229 16.81 -25.56 8.27
C GLN A 229 16.62 -24.06 8.08
N ALA A 230 15.37 -23.61 8.09
CA ALA A 230 15.00 -22.20 8.03
C ALA A 230 13.75 -21.93 8.87
N ARG A 231 13.61 -20.70 9.35
CA ARG A 231 12.46 -20.24 10.11
C ARG A 231 11.62 -19.30 9.26
N PHE A 232 10.33 -19.56 9.17
CA PHE A 232 9.39 -18.76 8.39
C PHE A 232 8.44 -18.01 9.31
N LEU A 233 8.38 -16.66 9.16
CA LEU A 233 7.55 -15.78 9.97
C LEU A 233 6.49 -15.11 9.10
N LEU A 234 5.24 -15.14 9.53
CA LEU A 234 4.11 -14.50 8.88
C LEU A 234 3.59 -13.37 9.78
N ALA A 235 3.96 -12.14 9.46
CA ALA A 235 3.59 -10.94 10.20
C ALA A 235 2.48 -10.15 9.49
N GLY A 236 1.34 -9.99 10.15
CA GLY A 236 0.22 -9.21 9.64
C GLY A 236 -1.12 -9.61 10.23
N ASP A 237 -2.14 -8.79 9.96
CA ASP A 237 -3.51 -9.04 10.40
C ASP A 237 -4.28 -9.92 9.42
N LEU A 238 -5.17 -10.73 10.00
CA LEU A 238 -6.27 -11.35 9.27
C LEU A 238 -7.27 -10.27 8.82
N ASP A 239 -7.76 -10.38 7.59
CA ASP A 239 -8.78 -9.52 7.01
C ASP A 239 -9.92 -10.36 6.45
N SER A 240 -10.69 -11.00 7.34
CA SER A 240 -11.79 -11.90 6.98
C SER A 240 -12.93 -11.22 6.20
N ASN A 241 -13.06 -9.90 6.31
CA ASN A 241 -14.03 -9.12 5.55
C ASN A 241 -13.59 -8.82 4.11
N ASN A 242 -12.34 -9.10 3.78
CA ASN A 242 -11.81 -8.96 2.42
C ASN A 242 -12.17 -10.22 1.60
N PRO A 243 -12.65 -10.11 0.35
CA PRO A 243 -12.92 -11.28 -0.49
C PRO A 243 -11.72 -12.22 -0.68
N SER A 244 -10.51 -11.70 -0.56
CA SER A 244 -9.24 -12.46 -0.61
C SER A 244 -8.73 -12.87 0.78
N GLY A 245 -9.51 -12.64 1.84
CA GLY A 245 -9.12 -12.91 3.22
C GLY A 245 -9.19 -14.39 3.60
N PHE A 246 -8.62 -14.68 4.75
CA PHE A 246 -8.75 -15.96 5.45
C PHE A 246 -9.48 -15.75 6.76
N ASN A 247 -10.22 -16.77 7.22
CA ASN A 247 -10.56 -16.90 8.63
C ASN A 247 -9.46 -17.66 9.38
N SER A 248 -9.51 -17.65 10.71
CA SER A 248 -8.50 -18.30 11.56
C SER A 248 -8.40 -19.80 11.32
N ASP A 249 -9.54 -20.47 11.08
CA ASP A 249 -9.58 -21.92 10.89
C ASP A 249 -9.03 -22.33 9.52
N ASP A 250 -9.29 -21.53 8.47
CA ASP A 250 -8.68 -21.75 7.15
C ASP A 250 -7.15 -21.66 7.25
N LEU A 251 -6.66 -20.64 7.95
CA LEU A 251 -5.21 -20.43 8.09
C LEU A 251 -4.54 -21.60 8.87
N LYS A 252 -5.17 -22.06 9.96
CA LYS A 252 -4.71 -23.24 10.70
C LYS A 252 -4.67 -24.50 9.83
N LYS A 253 -5.71 -24.76 9.03
CA LYS A 253 -5.76 -25.90 8.12
C LYS A 253 -4.66 -25.85 7.05
N ILE A 254 -4.36 -24.66 6.52
CA ILE A 254 -3.32 -24.49 5.49
C ILE A 254 -1.93 -24.67 6.11
N ASN A 255 -1.72 -24.20 7.34
CA ASN A 255 -0.48 -24.30 8.10
C ASN A 255 -0.46 -25.50 9.07
N LYS A 256 -1.15 -26.59 8.75
CA LYS A 256 -1.31 -27.78 9.62
C LYS A 256 0.02 -28.43 10.04
N ASP A 257 1.09 -28.25 9.26
CA ASP A 257 2.41 -28.82 9.49
C ASP A 257 3.34 -27.87 10.26
N ASP A 258 2.80 -26.77 10.78
CA ASP A 258 3.51 -25.70 11.51
C ASP A 258 4.81 -25.24 10.83
N CYS A 259 4.77 -25.16 9.49
CA CYS A 259 5.91 -24.70 8.70
C CYS A 259 6.18 -23.20 8.84
N VAL A 260 5.18 -22.43 9.29
CA VAL A 260 5.23 -20.97 9.40
C VAL A 260 4.72 -20.53 10.76
N GLU A 261 5.48 -19.70 11.44
CA GLU A 261 5.09 -19.04 12.69
C GLU A 261 4.26 -17.78 12.40
N ILE A 262 3.02 -17.74 12.89
CA ILE A 262 2.08 -16.64 12.67
C ILE A 262 2.21 -15.64 13.82
N LEU A 263 2.73 -14.45 13.54
CA LEU A 263 3.03 -13.43 14.54
C LEU A 263 1.87 -12.46 14.80
N GLY A 264 0.84 -12.41 13.94
CA GLY A 264 -0.16 -11.35 13.98
C GLY A 264 0.42 -9.97 13.62
N TYR A 265 -0.30 -8.92 13.98
CA TYR A 265 0.12 -7.55 13.72
C TYR A 265 1.36 -7.17 14.51
N GLN A 266 2.33 -6.56 13.83
CA GLN A 266 3.57 -6.08 14.43
C GLN A 266 3.61 -4.56 14.42
N ASN A 267 3.72 -3.93 15.59
CA ASN A 267 3.83 -2.49 15.73
C ASN A 267 5.23 -1.97 15.36
N ASP A 268 6.25 -2.76 15.67
CA ASP A 268 7.65 -2.43 15.40
C ASP A 268 8.23 -3.36 14.32
N ILE A 269 8.07 -2.91 13.08
CA ILE A 269 8.61 -3.63 11.91
C ILE A 269 10.14 -3.55 11.86
N SER A 270 10.75 -2.50 12.42
CA SER A 270 12.20 -2.38 12.46
C SER A 270 12.84 -3.50 13.29
N ASN A 271 12.31 -3.76 14.50
CA ASN A 271 12.75 -4.87 15.36
C ASN A 271 12.52 -6.25 14.71
N LEU A 272 11.44 -6.41 13.94
CA LEU A 272 11.21 -7.65 13.18
C LEU A 272 12.27 -7.86 12.09
N TYR A 273 12.60 -6.80 11.33
CA TYR A 273 13.61 -6.88 10.28
C TYR A 273 15.03 -7.06 10.83
N GLU A 274 15.33 -6.56 12.04
CA GLU A 274 16.60 -6.81 12.71
C GLU A 274 16.89 -8.31 12.85
N LYS A 275 15.84 -9.13 13.11
CA LYS A 275 15.90 -10.58 13.30
C LYS A 275 15.67 -11.38 12.00
N THR A 276 15.55 -10.70 10.88
CA THR A 276 15.21 -11.26 9.56
C THR A 276 16.43 -11.28 8.64
N HIS A 277 16.59 -12.35 7.88
CA HIS A 277 17.63 -12.48 6.83
C HIS A 277 17.05 -12.14 5.45
N ILE A 278 15.87 -12.67 5.13
CA ILE A 278 15.22 -12.54 3.84
C ILE A 278 13.78 -12.06 4.05
N VAL A 279 13.37 -11.04 3.31
CA VAL A 279 11.96 -10.62 3.27
C VAL A 279 11.31 -11.17 2.00
N CYS A 280 10.18 -11.85 2.18
CA CYS A 280 9.45 -12.50 1.10
C CYS A 280 8.03 -11.97 1.01
N LEU A 281 7.63 -11.43 -0.15
CA LEU A 281 6.25 -11.02 -0.42
C LEU A 281 5.83 -11.49 -1.82
N PRO A 282 5.24 -12.69 -1.96
CA PRO A 282 4.88 -13.28 -3.26
C PRO A 282 3.50 -12.80 -3.75
N SER A 283 3.26 -11.49 -3.72
CA SER A 283 1.99 -10.85 -4.03
C SER A 283 1.61 -10.98 -5.51
N TYR A 284 0.30 -10.96 -5.82
CA TYR A 284 -0.20 -11.05 -7.19
C TYR A 284 -0.30 -9.69 -7.89
N ARG A 285 -0.38 -8.59 -7.14
CA ARG A 285 -0.35 -7.21 -7.63
C ARG A 285 -0.20 -6.23 -6.46
N GLU A 286 0.57 -5.18 -6.63
CA GLU A 286 0.76 -4.10 -5.67
C GLU A 286 0.74 -2.72 -6.35
N GLY A 287 0.57 -1.67 -5.54
CA GLY A 287 0.92 -0.31 -5.98
C GLY A 287 2.44 -0.11 -5.92
N LEU A 288 2.97 -0.01 -4.71
CA LEU A 288 4.38 -0.23 -4.34
C LEU A 288 4.37 -0.69 -2.87
N PRO A 289 4.70 -1.97 -2.59
CA PRO A 289 4.51 -2.53 -1.26
C PRO A 289 5.48 -1.90 -0.25
N LYS A 290 4.90 -1.30 0.80
CA LYS A 290 5.67 -0.62 1.84
C LYS A 290 6.64 -1.56 2.54
N SER A 291 6.23 -2.81 2.80
CA SER A 291 7.08 -3.82 3.41
C SER A 291 8.35 -4.11 2.62
N LEU A 292 8.30 -4.09 1.28
CA LEU A 292 9.49 -4.32 0.47
C LEU A 292 10.45 -3.11 0.48
N ILE A 293 9.93 -1.88 0.44
CA ILE A 293 10.79 -0.69 0.55
C ILE A 293 11.36 -0.53 1.96
N GLU A 294 10.65 -0.98 3.00
CA GLU A 294 11.15 -1.06 4.37
C GLU A 294 12.22 -2.14 4.52
N ALA A 295 12.04 -3.31 3.88
CA ALA A 295 13.03 -4.37 3.82
C ALA A 295 14.32 -3.91 3.14
N ALA A 296 14.22 -3.23 2.00
CA ALA A 296 15.35 -2.61 1.32
C ALA A 296 16.05 -1.58 2.22
N ALA A 297 15.29 -0.71 2.91
CA ALA A 297 15.82 0.26 3.86
C ALA A 297 16.52 -0.40 5.05
N ALA A 298 16.07 -1.58 5.50
CA ALA A 298 16.70 -2.39 6.54
C ALA A 298 17.90 -3.21 6.02
N GLY A 299 18.27 -3.08 4.75
CA GLY A 299 19.40 -3.83 4.17
C GLY A 299 19.14 -5.34 4.05
N LYS A 300 17.89 -5.76 3.92
CA LYS A 300 17.52 -7.18 3.78
C LYS A 300 17.39 -7.57 2.31
N SER A 301 17.82 -8.78 1.98
CA SER A 301 17.55 -9.34 0.65
C SER A 301 16.05 -9.61 0.49
N ILE A 302 15.56 -9.44 -0.73
CA ILE A 302 14.13 -9.53 -1.05
C ILE A 302 13.88 -10.65 -2.05
N VAL A 303 12.86 -11.48 -1.79
CA VAL A 303 12.26 -12.35 -2.81
C VAL A 303 10.81 -11.93 -3.00
N THR A 304 10.43 -11.59 -4.22
CA THR A 304 9.06 -11.18 -4.53
C THR A 304 8.67 -11.60 -5.95
N THR A 305 7.43 -11.40 -6.32
CA THR A 305 6.91 -11.78 -7.63
C THR A 305 7.16 -10.72 -8.69
N ASP A 306 7.32 -11.15 -9.94
CA ASP A 306 7.42 -10.27 -11.11
C ASP A 306 6.05 -9.75 -11.54
N VAL A 307 5.49 -8.87 -10.71
CA VAL A 307 4.18 -8.23 -10.91
C VAL A 307 4.28 -6.71 -10.71
N PRO A 308 3.31 -5.93 -11.22
CA PRO A 308 3.26 -4.49 -10.95
C PRO A 308 3.40 -4.16 -9.47
N GLY A 309 4.19 -3.13 -9.17
CA GLY A 309 4.48 -2.67 -7.83
C GLY A 309 5.58 -3.46 -7.11
N CYS A 310 5.56 -4.80 -7.14
CA CYS A 310 6.65 -5.62 -6.58
C CYS A 310 7.94 -5.44 -7.38
N ARG A 311 7.87 -5.47 -8.70
CA ARG A 311 8.98 -5.26 -9.63
C ARG A 311 9.70 -3.93 -9.40
N GLN A 312 8.95 -2.87 -9.04
CA GLN A 312 9.53 -1.56 -8.82
C GLN A 312 10.18 -1.38 -7.43
N ALA A 313 9.97 -2.33 -6.52
CA ALA A 313 10.56 -2.28 -5.17
C ALA A 313 12.01 -2.76 -5.12
N LEU A 314 12.53 -3.35 -6.20
CA LEU A 314 13.89 -3.89 -6.27
C LEU A 314 14.52 -3.76 -7.67
N ILE A 315 15.81 -3.99 -7.75
CA ILE A 315 16.55 -4.20 -9.00
C ILE A 315 16.82 -5.70 -9.12
N PRO A 316 16.25 -6.39 -10.15
CA PRO A 316 16.36 -7.85 -10.29
C PRO A 316 17.81 -8.34 -10.24
N ASN A 317 18.05 -9.38 -9.47
CA ASN A 317 19.37 -10.02 -9.26
C ASN A 317 20.47 -9.10 -8.69
N VAL A 318 20.14 -7.85 -8.31
CA VAL A 318 21.06 -6.89 -7.68
C VAL A 318 20.64 -6.59 -6.25
N THR A 319 19.36 -6.35 -6.01
CA THR A 319 18.83 -6.04 -4.68
C THR A 319 17.83 -7.09 -4.18
N GLY A 320 17.53 -8.09 -4.99
CA GLY A 320 16.62 -9.18 -4.68
C GLY A 320 16.28 -10.02 -5.91
N ILE A 321 15.43 -11.01 -5.73
CA ILE A 321 15.03 -11.98 -6.75
C ILE A 321 13.55 -11.83 -7.09
N LEU A 322 13.23 -11.83 -8.39
CA LEU A 322 11.87 -11.92 -8.90
C LEU A 322 11.53 -13.35 -9.30
N VAL A 323 10.35 -13.81 -8.90
CA VAL A 323 9.80 -15.11 -9.28
C VAL A 323 8.43 -14.95 -9.96
N PRO A 324 7.97 -15.92 -10.75
CA PRO A 324 6.61 -15.91 -11.27
C PRO A 324 5.57 -15.89 -10.13
N PRO A 325 4.44 -15.16 -10.29
CA PRO A 325 3.35 -15.22 -9.32
C PRO A 325 2.67 -16.61 -9.33
N LYS A 326 2.13 -17.03 -8.19
CA LYS A 326 1.42 -18.31 -8.01
C LYS A 326 2.28 -19.54 -8.28
N ASP A 327 3.58 -19.45 -8.10
CA ASP A 327 4.54 -20.55 -8.28
C ASP A 327 5.33 -20.77 -6.99
N PRO A 328 4.84 -21.61 -6.06
CA PRO A 328 5.49 -21.88 -4.80
C PRO A 328 6.82 -22.64 -4.97
N LEU A 329 7.00 -23.41 -6.06
CA LEU A 329 8.23 -24.12 -6.33
C LEU A 329 9.35 -23.15 -6.70
N LYS A 330 9.10 -22.22 -7.64
CA LYS A 330 10.08 -21.19 -7.99
C LYS A 330 10.37 -20.26 -6.82
N LEU A 331 9.36 -19.99 -5.98
CA LEU A 331 9.56 -19.23 -4.75
C LEU A 331 10.50 -19.96 -3.79
N ALA A 332 10.27 -21.28 -3.57
CA ALA A 332 11.14 -22.13 -2.73
C ALA A 332 12.56 -22.21 -3.30
N ASP A 333 12.73 -22.35 -4.62
CA ASP A 333 14.04 -22.38 -5.28
C ASP A 333 14.82 -21.08 -5.03
N ALA A 334 14.18 -19.91 -5.19
CA ALA A 334 14.81 -18.61 -4.96
C ALA A 334 15.19 -18.39 -3.49
N LEU A 335 14.31 -18.78 -2.57
CA LEU A 335 14.58 -18.71 -1.14
C LEU A 335 15.73 -19.64 -0.76
N ASN A 336 15.72 -20.90 -1.23
CA ASN A 336 16.78 -21.87 -0.99
C ASN A 336 18.12 -21.36 -1.50
N TRP A 337 18.15 -20.79 -2.71
CA TRP A 337 19.36 -20.21 -3.27
C TRP A 337 19.94 -19.11 -2.36
N LEU A 338 19.11 -18.21 -1.82
CA LEU A 338 19.57 -17.19 -0.86
C LEU A 338 20.01 -17.78 0.47
N ILE A 339 19.43 -18.89 0.93
CA ILE A 339 19.86 -19.60 2.14
C ILE A 339 21.28 -20.12 1.94
N ASP A 340 21.55 -20.78 0.81
CA ASP A 340 22.82 -21.45 0.51
C ASP A 340 23.94 -20.48 0.07
N ASN A 341 23.60 -19.23 -0.30
CA ASN A 341 24.55 -18.23 -0.79
C ASN A 341 24.57 -16.97 0.10
N PRO A 342 25.17 -17.03 1.32
CA PRO A 342 25.16 -15.92 2.27
C PRO A 342 25.87 -14.65 1.74
N SER A 343 26.93 -14.79 0.96
CA SER A 343 27.64 -13.64 0.38
C SER A 343 26.75 -12.84 -0.57
N GLU A 344 26.00 -13.53 -1.41
CA GLU A 344 25.05 -12.91 -2.35
C GLU A 344 23.87 -12.30 -1.61
N ARG A 345 23.32 -13.00 -0.64
CA ARG A 345 22.24 -12.50 0.23
C ARG A 345 22.62 -11.19 0.89
N ILE A 346 23.81 -11.12 1.53
CA ILE A 346 24.32 -9.92 2.19
C ILE A 346 24.58 -8.80 1.15
N SER A 347 25.17 -9.14 0.01
CA SER A 347 25.44 -8.18 -1.07
C SER A 347 24.15 -7.55 -1.59
N MET A 348 23.12 -8.36 -1.86
CA MET A 348 21.80 -7.89 -2.28
C MET A 348 21.14 -6.98 -1.24
N GLY A 349 21.24 -7.32 0.05
CA GLY A 349 20.74 -6.47 1.13
C GLY A 349 21.41 -5.10 1.17
N LYS A 350 22.76 -5.06 1.09
CA LYS A 350 23.54 -3.80 1.03
C LYS A 350 23.19 -2.95 -0.20
N ALA A 351 23.04 -3.58 -1.36
CA ALA A 351 22.62 -2.92 -2.59
C ALA A 351 21.18 -2.38 -2.45
N GLY A 352 20.28 -3.16 -1.82
CA GLY A 352 18.90 -2.77 -1.50
C GLY A 352 18.85 -1.51 -0.64
N ARG A 353 19.69 -1.42 0.39
CA ARG A 353 19.80 -0.22 1.23
C ARG A 353 20.16 1.02 0.42
N LYS A 354 21.18 0.96 -0.43
CA LYS A 354 21.58 2.07 -1.31
C LYS A 354 20.46 2.46 -2.28
N PHE A 355 19.73 1.47 -2.80
CA PHE A 355 18.58 1.72 -3.65
C PHE A 355 17.45 2.42 -2.92
N ALA A 356 17.13 2.00 -1.67
CA ALA A 356 16.12 2.64 -0.85
C ALA A 356 16.48 4.08 -0.48
N GLU A 357 17.74 4.36 -0.16
CA GLU A 357 18.23 5.72 0.12
C GLU A 357 18.08 6.67 -1.07
N LYS A 358 18.23 6.17 -2.28
CA LYS A 358 18.08 6.97 -3.50
C LYS A 358 16.62 7.17 -3.89
N GLU A 359 15.80 6.12 -3.83
CA GLU A 359 14.48 6.11 -4.47
C GLU A 359 13.33 6.39 -3.51
N PHE A 360 13.43 5.97 -2.22
CA PHE A 360 12.31 5.91 -1.31
C PHE A 360 12.38 6.79 -0.04
N PRO A 361 13.25 7.83 0.08
CA PRO A 361 13.25 8.67 1.28
C PRO A 361 11.88 9.32 1.47
N ILE A 362 11.35 9.27 2.70
CA ILE A 362 10.05 9.86 3.02
C ILE A 362 10.01 11.37 2.75
N GLU A 363 11.14 12.06 2.95
CA GLU A 363 11.30 13.48 2.73
C GLU A 363 11.02 13.86 1.27
N LYS A 364 11.52 13.06 0.31
CA LYS A 364 11.26 13.24 -1.12
C LYS A 364 9.77 13.07 -1.46
N ILE A 365 9.12 12.09 -0.84
CA ILE A 365 7.68 11.84 -1.04
C ILE A 365 6.84 12.98 -0.46
N ILE A 366 7.20 13.48 0.74
CA ILE A 366 6.54 14.63 1.36
C ILE A 366 6.67 15.86 0.45
N GLN A 367 7.89 16.19 0.02
CA GLN A 367 8.16 17.34 -0.84
C GLN A 367 7.33 17.31 -2.13
N ASN A 368 7.31 16.17 -2.82
CA ASN A 368 6.51 15.98 -4.03
C ASN A 368 5.00 16.19 -3.79
N HIS A 369 4.47 15.73 -2.65
CA HIS A 369 3.07 15.96 -2.32
C HIS A 369 2.77 17.44 -2.04
N LEU A 370 3.65 18.11 -1.29
CA LEU A 370 3.51 19.54 -1.01
C LEU A 370 3.55 20.39 -2.29
N GLU A 371 4.43 20.05 -3.22
CA GLU A 371 4.49 20.71 -4.54
C GLU A 371 3.18 20.53 -5.32
N ILE A 372 2.63 19.30 -5.37
CA ILE A 372 1.33 19.04 -6.00
C ILE A 372 0.21 19.87 -5.35
N TYR A 373 0.19 19.97 -4.02
CA TYR A 373 -0.84 20.71 -3.31
C TYR A 373 -0.73 22.21 -3.55
N ARG A 374 0.49 22.78 -3.52
CA ARG A 374 0.74 24.18 -3.81
C ARG A 374 0.33 24.55 -5.25
N ASP A 375 0.70 23.72 -6.25
CA ASP A 375 0.31 23.88 -7.66
C ASP A 375 -1.22 23.93 -7.80
N LEU A 376 -1.94 22.98 -7.21
CA LEU A 376 -3.40 22.93 -7.27
C LEU A 376 -4.07 24.11 -6.54
N LEU A 377 -3.53 24.52 -5.39
CA LEU A 377 -4.08 25.62 -4.58
C LEU A 377 -3.78 27.01 -5.16
N SER A 378 -2.80 27.15 -6.05
CA SER A 378 -2.53 28.39 -6.78
C SER A 378 -3.46 28.57 -7.99
N ASN A 379 -3.99 27.46 -8.52
CA ASN A 379 -4.91 27.44 -9.67
C ASN A 379 -6.40 27.39 -9.27
N SER A 380 -6.72 27.63 -7.99
CA SER A 380 -8.08 27.51 -7.42
C SER A 380 -8.70 28.85 -7.04
#